data_8a4b1b28de45e0cf394813c0a8debf09
#
_entry.id   8a4b1b28de45e0cf394813c0a8debf09
#
_cell.length_a   1.000
_cell.length_b   1.000
_cell.length_c   1.000
_cell.angle_alpha   90.00
_cell.angle_beta   90.00
_cell.angle_gamma   90.00
#
_symmetry.space_group_name_H-M   'P 1'
#
loop_
_entity.id
_entity.type
_entity.pdbx_description
1 polymer ?
#
loop_
_entity_poly.entity_id
_entity_poly.type
_entity_poly.pdbx_seq_one_letter_code
_entity_poly.pdbx_strand_id
1 'polypeptide(L)'
;MKKTNFHTHTFRCGHAIGDEKAMVTSAIENNIEVLGMSCHVPLPNYRFHLLKGMPYAMKTSHAWKSFCKAILYNGPAMRMPYKMKAEHQSIMAELKEKYKNEITIYQGYEAEYFESYLPYYQLMLDKGEVDYLILGHHFDTYSVHTKYYGRVGIRDIDIEQYKNDVIKAFDTGLFSYFAHPDLFMIGRVHWDGFCEQIAREICIKAKETNTPLEINGGGIRRGLRQVDDEMVYPYPNTHFWKIASEVGNDVVIGIDAHSPEDLNDEMFETLHTFAKHHNLHVVDTFPFKKGNRA
;
A
#
# COMPACT_ATOMS: atom_id res chain seq x y z
N MET A 1 -8.84 17.12 14.76
CA MET A 1 -8.29 15.89 14.18
C MET A 1 -6.96 16.27 13.56
N LYS A 2 -5.91 15.53 13.84
CA LYS A 2 -4.58 15.80 13.28
C LYS A 2 -4.56 15.44 11.81
N LYS A 3 -3.92 16.26 10.98
CA LYS A 3 -3.64 15.86 9.60
C LYS A 3 -2.46 14.92 9.58
N THR A 4 -2.72 13.64 9.35
CA THR A 4 -1.69 12.60 9.29
C THR A 4 -1.80 11.84 7.97
N ASN A 5 -0.69 11.56 7.34
CA ASN A 5 -0.63 10.70 6.17
C ASN A 5 0.59 9.79 6.26
N PHE A 6 0.37 8.48 6.27
CA PHE A 6 1.43 7.48 6.36
C PHE A 6 1.70 6.78 5.02
N HIS A 7 1.06 7.22 3.92
CA HIS A 7 1.19 6.61 2.60
C HIS A 7 1.65 7.63 1.56
N THR A 8 2.96 7.65 1.30
CA THR A 8 3.59 8.61 0.38
C THR A 8 4.73 7.94 -0.38
N HIS A 9 4.72 8.10 -1.70
CA HIS A 9 5.73 7.59 -2.61
C HIS A 9 6.64 8.70 -3.11
N THR A 10 7.80 8.34 -3.69
CA THR A 10 8.71 9.25 -4.37
C THR A 10 9.08 8.70 -5.75
N PHE A 11 9.78 9.49 -6.55
CA PHE A 11 10.30 9.06 -7.85
C PHE A 11 11.03 7.71 -7.81
N ARG A 12 11.53 7.31 -6.62
CA ARG A 12 12.26 6.04 -6.44
C ARG A 12 11.41 4.80 -6.72
N CYS A 13 10.10 4.90 -6.58
CA CYS A 13 9.18 3.82 -6.95
C CYS A 13 9.03 3.64 -8.46
N GLY A 14 9.53 4.60 -9.27
CA GLY A 14 9.51 4.53 -10.72
C GLY A 14 8.17 4.88 -11.39
N HIS A 15 7.16 5.29 -10.61
CA HIS A 15 5.85 5.70 -11.09
C HIS A 15 5.26 6.90 -10.30
N ALA A 16 6.00 7.40 -9.33
CA ALA A 16 5.72 8.66 -8.64
C ALA A 16 6.70 9.76 -9.11
N ILE A 17 6.36 11.01 -8.88
CA ILE A 17 7.19 12.20 -9.15
C ILE A 17 7.51 12.92 -7.85
N GLY A 18 8.57 13.72 -7.86
CA GLY A 18 9.06 14.38 -6.64
C GLY A 18 9.99 13.49 -5.81
N ASP A 19 10.96 14.13 -5.19
CA ASP A 19 11.89 13.49 -4.26
C ASP A 19 11.37 13.60 -2.82
N GLU A 20 12.09 13.02 -1.87
CA GLU A 20 11.74 13.03 -0.45
C GLU A 20 11.56 14.45 0.10
N LYS A 21 12.43 15.37 -0.33
CA LYS A 21 12.37 16.77 0.12
C LYS A 21 11.13 17.49 -0.43
N ALA A 22 10.79 17.28 -1.69
CA ALA A 22 9.59 17.87 -2.31
C ALA A 22 8.31 17.41 -1.59
N MET A 23 8.22 16.11 -1.25
CA MET A 23 7.08 15.57 -0.50
C MET A 23 7.00 16.17 0.91
N VAL A 24 8.12 16.27 1.64
CA VAL A 24 8.16 16.87 2.98
C VAL A 24 7.77 18.35 2.92
N THR A 25 8.30 19.09 1.94
CA THR A 25 7.99 20.53 1.79
C THR A 25 6.50 20.74 1.52
N SER A 26 5.92 19.98 0.59
CA SER A 26 4.48 20.03 0.30
C SER A 26 3.62 19.66 1.52
N ALA A 27 4.05 18.66 2.31
CA ALA A 27 3.34 18.28 3.53
C ALA A 27 3.32 19.43 4.55
N ILE A 28 4.45 20.14 4.73
CA ILE A 28 4.53 21.30 5.62
C ILE A 28 3.62 22.45 5.13
N GLU A 29 3.68 22.74 3.83
CA GLU A 29 2.87 23.81 3.20
C GLU A 29 1.36 23.54 3.34
N ASN A 30 0.95 22.27 3.38
CA ASN A 30 -0.44 21.85 3.56
C ASN A 30 -0.79 21.51 5.03
N ASN A 31 0.03 21.92 5.98
CA ASN A 31 -0.17 21.75 7.44
C ASN A 31 -0.39 20.29 7.84
N ILE A 32 0.30 19.34 7.20
CA ILE A 32 0.33 17.94 7.61
C ILE A 32 1.25 17.84 8.83
N GLU A 33 0.73 17.34 9.95
CA GLU A 33 1.47 17.23 11.20
C GLU A 33 2.37 15.99 11.27
N VAL A 34 1.95 14.91 10.58
CA VAL A 34 2.69 13.65 10.53
C VAL A 34 2.73 13.14 9.09
N LEU A 35 3.93 12.94 8.58
CA LEU A 35 4.17 12.36 7.26
C LEU A 35 4.95 11.06 7.37
N GLY A 36 4.39 9.99 6.83
CA GLY A 36 5.07 8.72 6.61
C GLY A 36 5.50 8.56 5.16
N MET A 37 6.79 8.37 4.93
CA MET A 37 7.34 8.04 3.62
C MET A 37 7.37 6.53 3.47
N SER A 38 6.59 5.97 2.53
CA SER A 38 6.33 4.53 2.44
C SER A 38 6.46 3.98 1.01
N CYS A 39 7.47 4.40 0.28
CA CYS A 39 7.75 3.83 -1.03
C CYS A 39 7.65 2.30 -1.03
N HIS A 40 7.33 1.69 -2.18
CA HIS A 40 7.35 0.23 -2.31
C HIS A 40 8.70 -0.35 -1.88
N VAL A 41 8.65 -1.38 -1.04
CA VAL A 41 9.82 -1.97 -0.39
C VAL A 41 10.91 -2.39 -1.38
N PRO A 42 12.17 -1.95 -1.20
CA PRO A 42 13.28 -2.40 -2.02
C PRO A 42 13.66 -3.84 -1.64
N LEU A 43 13.46 -4.79 -2.56
CA LEU A 43 13.72 -6.21 -2.32
C LEU A 43 15.18 -6.58 -2.65
N PRO A 44 15.95 -7.16 -1.70
CA PRO A 44 17.28 -7.67 -1.96
C PRO A 44 17.22 -8.89 -2.87
N ASN A 45 18.29 -9.15 -3.63
CA ASN A 45 18.44 -10.34 -4.46
C ASN A 45 17.32 -10.57 -5.49
N TYR A 46 16.55 -9.53 -5.80
CA TYR A 46 15.40 -9.59 -6.69
C TYR A 46 15.75 -10.23 -8.06
N ARG A 47 16.95 -9.96 -8.60
CA ARG A 47 17.41 -10.51 -9.87
C ARG A 47 17.47 -12.05 -9.88
N PHE A 48 17.85 -12.67 -8.77
CA PHE A 48 17.87 -14.15 -8.68
C PHE A 48 16.49 -14.75 -8.78
N HIS A 49 15.49 -14.07 -8.23
CA HIS A 49 14.11 -14.51 -8.33
C HIS A 49 13.56 -14.32 -9.75
N LEU A 50 13.93 -13.25 -10.44
CA LEU A 50 13.59 -13.05 -11.85
C LEU A 50 14.12 -14.15 -12.75
N LEU A 51 15.36 -14.63 -12.52
CA LEU A 51 15.95 -15.69 -13.30
C LEU A 51 15.14 -16.99 -13.26
N LYS A 52 14.48 -17.29 -12.13
CA LYS A 52 13.55 -18.43 -12.03
C LYS A 52 12.34 -18.29 -12.97
N GLY A 53 11.94 -17.08 -13.30
CA GLY A 53 10.86 -16.79 -14.26
C GLY A 53 11.28 -16.83 -15.73
N MET A 54 12.57 -16.95 -16.03
CA MET A 54 13.09 -16.91 -17.41
C MET A 54 12.42 -17.93 -18.38
N PRO A 55 12.18 -19.20 -18.00
CA PRO A 55 11.53 -20.15 -18.90
C PRO A 55 10.13 -19.71 -19.34
N TYR A 56 9.44 -18.98 -18.49
CA TYR A 56 8.14 -18.41 -18.82
C TYR A 56 8.28 -17.16 -19.69
N ALA A 57 9.24 -16.29 -19.38
CA ALA A 57 9.51 -15.10 -20.16
C ALA A 57 9.81 -15.42 -21.63
N MET A 58 10.41 -16.57 -21.89
CA MET A 58 10.72 -17.02 -23.25
C MET A 58 9.47 -17.44 -24.07
N LYS A 59 8.30 -17.58 -23.44
CA LYS A 59 7.09 -18.05 -24.15
C LYS A 59 6.46 -17.00 -25.08
N THR A 60 6.66 -15.71 -24.81
CA THR A 60 6.12 -14.62 -25.64
C THR A 60 7.11 -13.47 -25.74
N SER A 61 7.08 -12.74 -26.85
CA SER A 61 7.92 -11.56 -27.07
C SER A 61 7.64 -10.45 -26.03
N HIS A 62 6.38 -10.32 -25.60
CA HIS A 62 5.99 -9.35 -24.58
C HIS A 62 6.58 -9.71 -23.22
N ALA A 63 6.43 -10.96 -22.77
CA ALA A 63 7.00 -11.45 -21.52
C ALA A 63 8.53 -11.33 -21.51
N TRP A 64 9.19 -11.63 -22.64
CA TRP A 64 10.63 -11.45 -22.79
C TRP A 64 11.08 -10.01 -22.65
N LYS A 65 10.40 -9.06 -23.31
CA LYS A 65 10.69 -7.63 -23.16
C LYS A 65 10.52 -7.16 -21.71
N SER A 66 9.45 -7.59 -21.03
CA SER A 66 9.20 -7.27 -19.63
C SER A 66 10.27 -7.85 -18.71
N PHE A 67 10.70 -9.08 -18.98
CA PHE A 67 11.79 -9.74 -18.25
C PHE A 67 13.12 -8.98 -18.41
N CYS A 68 13.51 -8.67 -19.66
CA CYS A 68 14.72 -7.89 -19.93
C CYS A 68 14.67 -6.51 -19.25
N LYS A 69 13.54 -5.83 -19.34
CA LYS A 69 13.31 -4.55 -18.67
C LYS A 69 13.48 -4.68 -17.16
N ALA A 70 12.87 -5.69 -16.53
CA ALA A 70 12.96 -5.92 -15.10
C ALA A 70 14.39 -6.22 -14.64
N ILE A 71 15.19 -6.98 -15.43
CA ILE A 71 16.61 -7.23 -15.15
C ILE A 71 17.45 -5.96 -15.27
N LEU A 72 17.26 -5.20 -16.34
CA LEU A 72 18.05 -3.98 -16.62
C LEU A 72 17.76 -2.88 -15.60
N TYR A 73 16.50 -2.68 -15.25
CA TYR A 73 16.04 -1.61 -14.35
C TYR A 73 15.90 -2.03 -12.89
N ASN A 74 16.32 -3.25 -12.53
CA ASN A 74 16.40 -3.71 -11.16
C ASN A 74 15.06 -4.01 -10.48
N GLY A 75 14.05 -4.41 -11.22
CA GLY A 75 12.80 -4.85 -10.63
C GLY A 75 11.56 -4.50 -11.45
N PRO A 76 10.39 -4.94 -11.05
CA PRO A 76 9.14 -4.47 -11.63
C PRO A 76 9.05 -2.97 -11.45
N ALA A 77 8.37 -2.30 -12.38
CA ALA A 77 8.34 -0.84 -12.54
C ALA A 77 7.72 -0.06 -11.34
N MET A 78 7.33 -0.73 -10.28
CA MET A 78 6.64 -0.15 -9.13
C MET A 78 7.45 -0.26 -7.83
N ARG A 79 8.78 -0.43 -7.88
CA ARG A 79 9.59 -0.59 -6.66
C ARG A 79 10.85 0.23 -6.68
N MET A 80 11.24 0.68 -5.49
CA MET A 80 12.57 1.25 -5.30
C MET A 80 13.63 0.19 -5.60
N PRO A 81 14.61 0.45 -6.50
CA PRO A 81 15.76 -0.42 -6.67
C PRO A 81 16.54 -0.57 -5.35
N TYR A 82 16.90 -1.81 -4.98
CA TYR A 82 17.59 -2.08 -3.71
C TYR A 82 18.86 -1.24 -3.50
N LYS A 83 19.58 -0.92 -4.56
CA LYS A 83 20.79 -0.07 -4.52
C LYS A 83 20.52 1.36 -4.04
N MET A 84 19.26 1.85 -4.15
CA MET A 84 18.88 3.20 -3.73
C MET A 84 18.44 3.25 -2.25
N LYS A 85 18.35 2.09 -1.58
CA LYS A 85 17.87 2.01 -0.19
C LYS A 85 18.72 2.82 0.77
N ALA A 86 20.05 2.67 0.71
CA ALA A 86 20.95 3.35 1.65
C ALA A 86 20.93 4.88 1.47
N GLU A 87 20.88 5.35 0.23
CA GLU A 87 20.73 6.77 -0.08
C GLU A 87 19.40 7.32 0.44
N HIS A 88 18.30 6.62 0.18
CA HIS A 88 16.98 6.97 0.70
C HIS A 88 16.98 7.09 2.22
N GLN A 89 17.57 6.12 2.93
CA GLN A 89 17.66 6.12 4.39
C GLN A 89 18.46 7.33 4.92
N SER A 90 19.58 7.67 4.26
CA SER A 90 20.40 8.84 4.62
C SER A 90 19.61 10.14 4.46
N ILE A 91 18.93 10.32 3.34
CA ILE A 91 18.10 11.51 3.06
C ILE A 91 16.96 11.60 4.08
N MET A 92 16.29 10.49 4.39
CA MET A 92 15.23 10.48 5.39
C MET A 92 15.72 10.89 6.78
N ALA A 93 16.91 10.42 7.19
CA ALA A 93 17.52 10.81 8.47
C ALA A 93 17.82 12.33 8.51
N GLU A 94 18.35 12.87 7.42
CA GLU A 94 18.62 14.32 7.29
C GLU A 94 17.33 15.13 7.35
N LEU A 95 16.28 14.73 6.64
CA LEU A 95 14.99 15.42 6.63
C LEU A 95 14.28 15.36 7.99
N LYS A 96 14.32 14.21 8.68
CA LYS A 96 13.80 14.05 10.04
C LYS A 96 14.44 15.06 10.99
N GLU A 97 15.76 15.18 10.97
CA GLU A 97 16.47 16.13 11.86
C GLU A 97 16.22 17.59 11.46
N LYS A 98 16.25 17.88 10.15
CA LYS A 98 16.08 19.24 9.64
C LYS A 98 14.71 19.83 9.98
N TYR A 99 13.64 19.06 9.83
CA TYR A 99 12.26 19.52 9.96
C TYR A 99 11.58 19.10 11.28
N LYS A 100 12.33 18.59 12.27
CA LYS A 100 11.81 18.06 13.54
C LYS A 100 10.91 18.99 14.34
N ASN A 101 11.03 20.30 14.13
CA ASN A 101 10.20 21.32 14.81
C ASN A 101 8.96 21.74 13.98
N GLU A 102 8.85 21.26 12.74
CA GLU A 102 7.79 21.66 11.80
C GLU A 102 6.84 20.49 11.53
N ILE A 103 7.36 19.28 11.37
CA ILE A 103 6.59 18.09 11.04
C ILE A 103 7.22 16.84 11.63
N THR A 104 6.38 15.89 12.06
CA THR A 104 6.86 14.56 12.44
C THR A 104 6.98 13.68 11.20
N ILE A 105 8.19 13.18 10.92
CA ILE A 105 8.43 12.34 9.74
C ILE A 105 8.74 10.91 10.20
N TYR A 106 8.04 9.94 9.61
CA TYR A 106 8.33 8.51 9.75
C TYR A 106 8.81 7.92 8.43
N GLN A 107 9.70 6.93 8.53
CA GLN A 107 10.14 6.15 7.39
C GLN A 107 9.52 4.77 7.44
N GLY A 108 8.78 4.41 6.42
CA GLY A 108 8.19 3.10 6.24
C GLY A 108 8.47 2.54 4.85
N TYR A 109 7.89 1.38 4.59
CA TYR A 109 7.74 0.84 3.24
C TYR A 109 6.35 0.23 3.07
N GLU A 110 5.82 0.36 1.89
CA GLU A 110 4.69 -0.42 1.43
C GLU A 110 5.21 -1.75 0.89
N ALA A 111 4.73 -2.85 1.47
CA ALA A 111 5.24 -4.18 1.17
C ALA A 111 4.11 -5.18 0.97
N GLU A 112 4.25 -6.05 -0.01
CA GLU A 112 3.36 -7.18 -0.21
C GLU A 112 3.69 -8.34 0.73
N TYR A 113 2.70 -9.19 0.98
CA TYR A 113 2.93 -10.48 1.61
C TYR A 113 3.65 -11.42 0.63
N PHE A 114 4.98 -11.47 0.75
CA PHE A 114 5.81 -12.46 0.10
C PHE A 114 6.52 -13.28 1.17
N GLU A 115 6.08 -14.50 1.40
CA GLU A 115 6.55 -15.35 2.49
C GLU A 115 8.09 -15.43 2.55
N SER A 116 8.76 -15.52 1.41
CA SER A 116 10.22 -15.57 1.32
C SER A 116 10.93 -14.27 1.76
N TYR A 117 10.22 -13.17 1.85
CA TYR A 117 10.76 -11.87 2.27
C TYR A 117 10.37 -11.48 3.71
N LEU A 118 9.53 -12.24 4.41
CA LEU A 118 9.15 -11.95 5.79
C LEU A 118 10.38 -11.84 6.73
N PRO A 119 11.39 -12.71 6.63
CA PRO A 119 12.61 -12.54 7.45
C PRO A 119 13.36 -11.22 7.16
N TYR A 120 13.34 -10.75 5.93
CA TYR A 120 13.94 -9.48 5.57
C TYR A 120 13.13 -8.30 6.15
N TYR A 121 11.80 -8.36 6.11
CA TYR A 121 10.92 -7.35 6.71
C TYR A 121 11.13 -7.28 8.23
N GLN A 122 11.17 -8.43 8.90
CA GLN A 122 11.45 -8.49 10.33
C GLN A 122 12.82 -7.87 10.65
N LEU A 123 13.86 -8.21 9.88
CA LEU A 123 15.21 -7.68 10.08
C LEU A 123 15.27 -6.15 9.94
N MET A 124 14.53 -5.56 9.00
CA MET A 124 14.48 -4.10 8.85
C MET A 124 13.85 -3.42 10.07
N LEU A 125 12.77 -3.98 10.60
CA LEU A 125 12.12 -3.48 11.82
C LEU A 125 13.01 -3.66 13.05
N ASP A 126 13.67 -4.81 13.19
CA ASP A 126 14.57 -5.10 14.34
C ASP A 126 15.77 -4.17 14.38
N LYS A 127 16.32 -3.82 13.23
CA LYS A 127 17.43 -2.89 13.10
C LYS A 127 17.04 -1.41 13.18
N GLY A 128 15.73 -1.10 13.21
CA GLY A 128 15.26 0.25 13.13
C GLY A 128 15.57 0.94 11.79
N GLU A 129 15.73 0.15 10.73
CA GLU A 129 15.91 0.67 9.37
C GLU A 129 14.65 1.34 8.83
N VAL A 130 13.50 0.97 9.39
CA VAL A 130 12.18 1.59 9.17
C VAL A 130 11.42 1.67 10.49
N ASP A 131 10.55 2.65 10.59
CA ASP A 131 9.65 2.82 11.73
C ASP A 131 8.46 1.85 11.65
N TYR A 132 7.94 1.60 10.43
CA TYR A 132 6.75 0.78 10.18
C TYR A 132 6.76 0.17 8.78
N LEU A 133 5.89 -0.85 8.59
CA LEU A 133 5.53 -1.39 7.29
C LEU A 133 4.03 -1.29 7.07
N ILE A 134 3.61 -0.98 5.84
CA ILE A 134 2.23 -1.08 5.38
C ILE A 134 2.07 -2.35 4.54
N LEU A 135 0.96 -3.05 4.71
CA LEU A 135 0.60 -4.11 3.78
C LEU A 135 -0.06 -3.48 2.55
N GLY A 136 0.65 -3.46 1.43
CA GLY A 136 0.11 -3.06 0.13
C GLY A 136 0.13 -4.27 -0.81
N HIS A 137 -0.87 -5.16 -0.70
CA HIS A 137 -0.84 -6.44 -1.40
C HIS A 137 -1.34 -6.33 -2.84
N HIS A 138 -0.45 -5.90 -3.75
CA HIS A 138 -0.77 -5.65 -5.16
C HIS A 138 -0.67 -6.89 -6.04
N PHE A 139 0.25 -7.80 -5.73
CA PHE A 139 0.66 -8.89 -6.61
C PHE A 139 0.74 -10.22 -5.88
N ASP A 140 0.39 -11.30 -6.59
CA ASP A 140 0.47 -12.67 -6.07
C ASP A 140 1.91 -13.17 -5.89
N THR A 141 2.87 -12.59 -6.59
CA THR A 141 4.29 -12.95 -6.54
C THR A 141 5.16 -11.80 -7.03
N TYR A 142 6.44 -11.85 -6.70
CA TYR A 142 7.46 -10.92 -7.20
C TYR A 142 8.10 -11.33 -8.54
N SER A 143 7.56 -12.31 -9.21
CA SER A 143 8.07 -12.82 -10.49
C SER A 143 7.64 -11.94 -11.67
N VAL A 144 8.22 -12.18 -12.87
CA VAL A 144 7.78 -11.53 -14.13
C VAL A 144 6.38 -11.97 -14.59
N HIS A 145 5.81 -12.99 -13.97
CA HIS A 145 4.45 -13.51 -14.22
C HIS A 145 3.47 -13.12 -13.13
N THR A 146 3.80 -12.07 -12.42
CA THR A 146 2.96 -11.56 -11.35
C THR A 146 1.57 -11.16 -11.86
N LYS A 147 0.55 -11.49 -11.10
CA LYS A 147 -0.81 -11.05 -11.34
C LYS A 147 -1.10 -9.87 -10.45
N TYR A 148 -1.47 -8.75 -11.07
CA TYR A 148 -1.95 -7.59 -10.35
C TYR A 148 -3.39 -7.81 -9.90
N TYR A 149 -3.66 -7.69 -8.61
CA TYR A 149 -4.98 -7.92 -8.04
C TYR A 149 -6.03 -6.88 -8.46
N GLY A 150 -5.61 -5.68 -8.88
CA GLY A 150 -6.49 -4.66 -9.46
C GLY A 150 -6.69 -4.76 -10.98
N ARG A 151 -6.31 -5.86 -11.65
CA ARG A 151 -6.46 -6.00 -13.12
C ARG A 151 -7.92 -6.22 -13.54
N VAL A 152 -8.26 -5.72 -14.72
CA VAL A 152 -9.53 -6.03 -15.37
C VAL A 152 -9.65 -7.55 -15.63
N GLY A 153 -10.83 -8.11 -15.37
CA GLY A 153 -11.09 -9.54 -15.54
C GLY A 153 -10.40 -10.42 -14.48
N ILE A 154 -10.14 -9.89 -13.28
CA ILE A 154 -9.71 -10.68 -12.14
C ILE A 154 -10.74 -11.77 -11.83
N ARG A 155 -10.27 -12.99 -11.60
CA ARG A 155 -11.15 -14.14 -11.33
C ARG A 155 -11.35 -14.31 -9.83
N ASP A 156 -12.45 -14.96 -9.46
CA ASP A 156 -12.76 -15.25 -8.05
C ASP A 156 -11.63 -16.00 -7.33
N ILE A 157 -11.02 -16.98 -7.99
CA ILE A 157 -9.88 -17.72 -7.43
C ILE A 157 -8.68 -16.82 -7.13
N ASP A 158 -8.47 -15.76 -7.90
CA ASP A 158 -7.37 -14.82 -7.69
C ASP A 158 -7.72 -13.88 -6.51
N ILE A 159 -8.99 -13.50 -6.33
CA ILE A 159 -9.47 -12.70 -5.19
C ILE A 159 -9.45 -13.54 -3.90
N GLU A 160 -9.82 -14.81 -3.97
CA GLU A 160 -9.68 -15.75 -2.87
C GLU A 160 -8.22 -15.88 -2.41
N GLN A 161 -7.28 -15.97 -3.36
CA GLN A 161 -5.85 -15.97 -3.05
C GLN A 161 -5.42 -14.66 -2.38
N TYR A 162 -5.87 -13.50 -2.89
CA TYR A 162 -5.63 -12.19 -2.29
C TYR A 162 -6.03 -12.17 -0.82
N LYS A 163 -7.28 -12.56 -0.52
CA LYS A 163 -7.80 -12.62 0.85
C LYS A 163 -6.95 -13.55 1.73
N ASN A 164 -6.62 -14.76 1.23
CA ASN A 164 -5.86 -15.73 2.00
C ASN A 164 -4.45 -15.21 2.33
N ASP A 165 -3.80 -14.52 1.41
CA ASP A 165 -2.48 -13.93 1.64
C ASP A 165 -2.55 -12.74 2.62
N VAL A 166 -3.59 -11.91 2.52
CA VAL A 166 -3.84 -10.81 3.47
C VAL A 166 -4.07 -11.34 4.89
N ILE A 167 -4.86 -12.39 5.06
CA ILE A 167 -5.09 -13.03 6.36
C ILE A 167 -3.78 -13.54 6.96
N LYS A 168 -2.95 -14.23 6.17
CA LYS A 168 -1.62 -14.67 6.61
C LYS A 168 -0.71 -13.48 6.96
N ALA A 169 -0.78 -12.40 6.18
CA ALA A 169 -0.01 -11.20 6.46
C ALA A 169 -0.35 -10.60 7.84
N PHE A 170 -1.63 -10.54 8.19
CA PHE A 170 -2.06 -10.05 9.50
C PHE A 170 -1.51 -10.90 10.64
N ASP A 171 -1.47 -12.23 10.47
CA ASP A 171 -0.93 -13.16 11.49
C ASP A 171 0.57 -12.98 11.74
N THR A 172 1.32 -12.37 10.80
CA THR A 172 2.74 -12.09 11.00
C THR A 172 3.02 -10.99 12.04
N GLY A 173 2.07 -10.09 12.27
CA GLY A 173 2.26 -8.91 13.11
C GLY A 173 3.30 -7.92 12.59
N LEU A 174 3.71 -7.99 11.32
CA LEU A 174 4.72 -7.11 10.71
C LEU A 174 4.14 -5.79 10.18
N PHE A 175 2.89 -5.80 9.74
CA PHE A 175 2.27 -4.68 9.04
C PHE A 175 1.42 -3.86 10.00
N SER A 176 1.67 -2.55 10.05
CA SER A 176 1.02 -1.64 10.97
C SER A 176 -0.42 -1.32 10.57
N TYR A 177 -0.72 -1.32 9.28
CA TYR A 177 -2.06 -1.26 8.74
C TYR A 177 -2.11 -1.84 7.31
N PHE A 178 -3.32 -2.01 6.76
CA PHE A 178 -3.55 -2.55 5.43
C PHE A 178 -4.01 -1.45 4.48
N ALA A 179 -3.21 -1.16 3.47
CA ALA A 179 -3.47 -0.17 2.43
C ALA A 179 -4.50 -0.69 1.43
N HIS A 180 -5.40 0.21 0.97
CA HIS A 180 -6.39 -0.06 -0.09
C HIS A 180 -6.94 -1.50 -0.08
N PRO A 181 -7.60 -1.95 1.02
CA PRO A 181 -8.00 -3.35 1.23
C PRO A 181 -8.98 -3.88 0.17
N ASP A 182 -9.64 -2.99 -0.53
CA ASP A 182 -10.62 -3.23 -1.58
C ASP A 182 -10.06 -3.04 -3.01
N LEU A 183 -8.72 -3.08 -3.15
CA LEU A 183 -8.00 -2.94 -4.43
C LEU A 183 -8.53 -3.87 -5.54
N PHE A 184 -8.95 -5.08 -5.18
CA PHE A 184 -9.50 -6.06 -6.13
C PHE A 184 -10.75 -5.55 -6.86
N MET A 185 -11.45 -4.57 -6.28
CA MET A 185 -12.60 -3.95 -6.91
C MET A 185 -12.24 -3.14 -8.15
N ILE A 186 -10.99 -2.76 -8.39
CA ILE A 186 -10.57 -2.16 -9.67
C ILE A 186 -10.93 -3.09 -10.85
N GLY A 187 -10.79 -4.39 -10.68
CA GLY A 187 -11.02 -5.40 -11.72
C GLY A 187 -12.45 -5.91 -11.81
N ARG A 188 -13.34 -5.53 -10.87
CA ARG A 188 -14.73 -6.00 -10.77
C ARG A 188 -15.70 -4.92 -11.22
N VAL A 189 -16.77 -5.33 -11.88
CA VAL A 189 -17.88 -4.46 -12.31
C VAL A 189 -19.18 -4.79 -11.58
N HIS A 190 -19.17 -5.82 -10.74
CA HIS A 190 -20.27 -6.27 -9.91
C HIS A 190 -19.84 -6.45 -8.47
N TRP A 191 -20.71 -6.09 -7.53
CA TRP A 191 -20.61 -6.46 -6.13
C TRP A 191 -21.60 -7.57 -5.86
N ASP A 192 -21.11 -8.75 -5.54
CA ASP A 192 -21.91 -9.96 -5.30
C ASP A 192 -21.64 -10.57 -3.92
N GLY A 193 -22.35 -11.64 -3.59
CA GLY A 193 -22.17 -12.35 -2.32
C GLY A 193 -20.75 -12.89 -2.09
N PHE A 194 -20.01 -13.16 -3.17
CA PHE A 194 -18.61 -13.53 -3.06
C PHE A 194 -17.75 -12.34 -2.61
N CYS A 195 -17.92 -11.16 -3.22
CA CYS A 195 -17.23 -9.93 -2.80
C CYS A 195 -17.55 -9.58 -1.35
N GLU A 196 -18.83 -9.72 -0.95
CA GLU A 196 -19.25 -9.49 0.43
C GLU A 196 -18.54 -10.44 1.42
N GLN A 197 -18.48 -11.73 1.11
CA GLN A 197 -17.79 -12.71 1.93
C GLN A 197 -16.31 -12.38 2.08
N ILE A 198 -15.61 -12.09 0.97
CA ILE A 198 -14.18 -11.69 0.97
C ILE A 198 -13.95 -10.47 1.85
N ALA A 199 -14.74 -9.42 1.67
CA ALA A 199 -14.64 -8.19 2.45
C ALA A 199 -14.86 -8.46 3.95
N ARG A 200 -15.87 -9.24 4.29
CA ARG A 200 -16.22 -9.57 5.68
C ARG A 200 -15.11 -10.38 6.36
N GLU A 201 -14.55 -11.37 5.69
CA GLU A 201 -13.44 -12.17 6.24
C GLU A 201 -12.18 -11.30 6.46
N ILE A 202 -11.85 -10.40 5.53
CA ILE A 202 -10.74 -9.45 5.69
C ILE A 202 -11.01 -8.51 6.88
N CYS A 203 -12.20 -7.91 6.96
CA CYS A 203 -12.56 -6.97 8.02
C CYS A 203 -12.53 -7.62 9.40
N ILE A 204 -13.10 -8.83 9.54
CA ILE A 204 -13.08 -9.59 10.80
C ILE A 204 -11.64 -9.87 11.23
N LYS A 205 -10.81 -10.39 10.32
CA LYS A 205 -9.41 -10.70 10.65
C LYS A 205 -8.60 -9.46 10.99
N ALA A 206 -8.80 -8.36 10.28
CA ALA A 206 -8.19 -7.07 10.59
C ALA A 206 -8.54 -6.59 12.00
N LYS A 207 -9.82 -6.73 12.40
CA LYS A 207 -10.30 -6.40 13.74
C LYS A 207 -9.65 -7.29 14.82
N GLU A 208 -9.62 -8.61 14.60
CA GLU A 208 -8.99 -9.58 15.52
C GLU A 208 -7.51 -9.28 15.77
N THR A 209 -6.79 -8.86 14.73
CA THR A 209 -5.35 -8.56 14.82
C THR A 209 -5.04 -7.10 15.15
N ASN A 210 -6.06 -6.27 15.41
CA ASN A 210 -5.92 -4.83 15.62
C ASN A 210 -5.07 -4.20 14.50
N THR A 211 -5.42 -4.50 13.24
CA THR A 211 -4.77 -3.93 12.06
C THR A 211 -5.75 -2.95 11.40
N PRO A 212 -5.52 -1.62 11.48
CA PRO A 212 -6.37 -0.64 10.82
C PRO A 212 -6.41 -0.86 9.31
N LEU A 213 -7.54 -0.46 8.70
CA LEU A 213 -7.72 -0.47 7.25
C LEU A 213 -7.57 0.95 6.70
N GLU A 214 -6.99 1.10 5.53
CA GLU A 214 -6.76 2.41 4.93
C GLU A 214 -7.86 2.79 3.94
N ILE A 215 -8.51 3.94 4.19
CA ILE A 215 -9.29 4.65 3.18
C ILE A 215 -8.29 5.39 2.29
N ASN A 216 -8.22 5.02 1.00
CA ASN A 216 -7.10 5.39 0.15
C ASN A 216 -7.45 6.43 -0.93
N GLY A 217 -6.65 7.51 -1.00
CA GLY A 217 -6.83 8.60 -1.96
C GLY A 217 -6.48 8.23 -3.40
N GLY A 218 -5.63 7.22 -3.61
CA GLY A 218 -5.29 6.74 -4.95
C GLY A 218 -6.50 6.27 -5.74
N GLY A 219 -7.47 5.67 -5.07
CA GLY A 219 -8.73 5.27 -5.70
C GLY A 219 -9.66 6.45 -5.99
N ILE A 220 -9.69 7.46 -5.15
CA ILE A 220 -10.43 8.71 -5.38
C ILE A 220 -9.93 9.38 -6.67
N ARG A 221 -8.61 9.48 -6.85
CA ARG A 221 -8.01 10.05 -8.07
C ARG A 221 -8.35 9.29 -9.36
N ARG A 222 -8.79 8.03 -9.27
CA ARG A 222 -9.28 7.25 -10.42
C ARG A 222 -10.67 7.66 -10.88
N GLY A 223 -11.40 8.41 -10.05
CA GLY A 223 -12.77 8.84 -10.33
C GLY A 223 -13.80 7.74 -10.08
N LEU A 224 -15.06 8.15 -10.17
CA LEU A 224 -16.20 7.25 -10.05
C LEU A 224 -16.34 6.38 -11.31
N ARG A 225 -16.83 5.17 -11.10
CA ARG A 225 -17.18 4.26 -12.17
C ARG A 225 -18.45 3.49 -11.82
N GLN A 226 -19.07 2.92 -12.83
CA GLN A 226 -20.25 2.08 -12.64
C GLN A 226 -19.86 0.71 -12.10
N VAL A 227 -20.49 0.33 -11.00
CA VAL A 227 -20.50 -1.04 -10.42
C VAL A 227 -21.97 -1.37 -10.18
N ASP A 228 -22.49 -2.38 -10.85
CA ASP A 228 -23.91 -2.63 -10.96
C ASP A 228 -24.68 -1.39 -11.43
N ASP A 229 -25.66 -0.91 -10.67
CA ASP A 229 -26.45 0.28 -10.99
C ASP A 229 -25.97 1.56 -10.27
N GLU A 230 -24.81 1.50 -9.58
CA GLU A 230 -24.29 2.60 -8.76
C GLU A 230 -23.00 3.20 -9.35
N MET A 231 -22.82 4.51 -9.17
CA MET A 231 -21.56 5.20 -9.44
C MET A 231 -20.74 5.27 -8.16
N VAL A 232 -19.67 4.47 -8.09
CA VAL A 232 -18.80 4.35 -6.91
C VAL A 232 -17.33 4.46 -7.29
N TYR A 233 -16.49 4.77 -6.32
CA TYR A 233 -15.04 4.63 -6.52
C TYR A 233 -14.68 3.14 -6.62
N PRO A 234 -13.69 2.76 -7.45
CA PRO A 234 -13.17 1.39 -7.45
C PRO A 234 -12.63 1.02 -6.06
N TYR A 235 -11.93 1.94 -5.43
CA TYR A 235 -11.57 2.01 -4.02
C TYR A 235 -11.40 3.49 -3.63
N PRO A 236 -11.80 3.92 -2.45
CA PRO A 236 -12.57 3.17 -1.45
C PRO A 236 -13.99 2.83 -1.97
N ASN A 237 -14.30 1.53 -2.00
CA ASN A 237 -15.58 1.02 -2.49
C ASN A 237 -16.65 1.06 -1.40
N THR A 238 -17.77 1.70 -1.66
CA THR A 238 -18.87 1.92 -0.70
C THR A 238 -19.32 0.63 0.00
N HIS A 239 -19.44 -0.48 -0.73
CA HIS A 239 -19.93 -1.75 -0.19
C HIS A 239 -18.92 -2.39 0.78
N PHE A 240 -17.61 -2.34 0.44
CA PHE A 240 -16.56 -2.82 1.34
C PHE A 240 -16.55 -2.03 2.65
N TRP A 241 -16.62 -0.71 2.56
CA TRP A 241 -16.52 0.16 3.73
C TRP A 241 -17.76 0.16 4.62
N LYS A 242 -18.93 -0.18 4.07
CA LYS A 242 -20.12 -0.50 4.86
C LYS A 242 -19.86 -1.71 5.76
N ILE A 243 -19.25 -2.78 5.23
CA ILE A 243 -18.89 -3.97 6.02
C ILE A 243 -17.85 -3.63 7.09
N ALA A 244 -16.82 -2.83 6.74
CA ALA A 244 -15.82 -2.37 7.70
C ALA A 244 -16.45 -1.61 8.88
N SER A 245 -17.46 -0.78 8.60
CA SER A 245 -18.26 -0.08 9.62
C SER A 245 -19.08 -1.05 10.48
N GLU A 246 -19.75 -2.04 9.89
CA GLU A 246 -20.52 -3.06 10.60
C GLU A 246 -19.63 -3.89 11.55
N VAL A 247 -18.43 -4.26 11.12
CA VAL A 247 -17.44 -4.99 11.92
C VAL A 247 -16.80 -4.08 12.98
N GLY A 248 -16.83 -2.76 12.78
CA GLY A 248 -16.24 -1.77 13.67
C GLY A 248 -14.73 -1.72 13.59
N ASN A 249 -14.18 -1.77 12.37
CA ASN A 249 -12.74 -1.63 12.15
C ASN A 249 -12.27 -0.21 12.46
N ASP A 250 -11.07 -0.09 13.03
CA ASP A 250 -10.33 1.15 13.02
C ASP A 250 -9.83 1.44 11.61
N VAL A 251 -9.89 2.70 11.18
CA VAL A 251 -9.45 3.10 9.86
C VAL A 251 -8.45 4.24 9.91
N VAL A 252 -7.52 4.26 8.96
CA VAL A 252 -6.58 5.36 8.73
C VAL A 252 -6.88 6.03 7.41
N ILE A 253 -6.58 7.32 7.32
CA ILE A 253 -6.62 8.05 6.06
C ILE A 253 -5.25 7.96 5.40
N GLY A 254 -5.20 7.48 4.16
CA GLY A 254 -3.99 7.44 3.36
C GLY A 254 -4.20 8.15 2.03
N ILE A 255 -3.39 9.17 1.77
CA ILE A 255 -3.45 9.87 0.49
C ILE A 255 -2.90 9.01 -0.63
N ASP A 256 -1.92 8.13 -0.32
CA ASP A 256 -1.19 7.36 -1.33
C ASP A 256 -0.57 8.30 -2.37
N ALA A 257 0.11 9.33 -1.84
CA ALA A 257 0.63 10.43 -2.65
C ALA A 257 1.74 9.96 -3.59
N HIS A 258 1.57 10.26 -4.87
CA HIS A 258 2.54 9.97 -5.94
C HIS A 258 3.14 11.24 -6.54
N SER A 259 2.67 12.39 -6.09
CA SER A 259 3.23 13.71 -6.39
C SER A 259 3.10 14.64 -5.19
N PRO A 260 3.93 15.69 -5.08
CA PRO A 260 3.76 16.70 -4.03
C PRO A 260 2.37 17.34 -4.01
N GLU A 261 1.74 17.52 -5.18
CA GLU A 261 0.42 18.11 -5.36
C GLU A 261 -0.71 17.24 -4.81
N ASP A 262 -0.48 15.92 -4.64
CA ASP A 262 -1.46 15.03 -4.03
C ASP A 262 -1.68 15.31 -2.54
N LEU A 263 -0.68 15.90 -1.86
CA LEU A 263 -0.71 16.23 -0.43
C LEU A 263 -1.46 17.55 -0.21
N ASN A 264 -2.76 17.58 -0.47
CA ASN A 264 -3.58 18.79 -0.41
C ASN A 264 -4.82 18.63 0.48
N ASP A 265 -5.40 19.76 0.89
CA ASP A 265 -6.56 19.81 1.77
C ASP A 265 -7.81 19.16 1.17
N GLU A 266 -8.05 19.33 -0.13
CA GLU A 266 -9.22 18.77 -0.82
C GLU A 266 -9.24 17.25 -0.72
N MET A 267 -8.09 16.60 -0.87
CA MET A 267 -7.99 15.14 -0.72
C MET A 267 -8.29 14.70 0.71
N PHE A 268 -7.74 15.39 1.71
CA PHE A 268 -8.04 15.10 3.11
C PHE A 268 -9.53 15.26 3.42
N GLU A 269 -10.14 16.35 2.99
CA GLU A 269 -11.57 16.61 3.20
C GLU A 269 -12.44 15.55 2.53
N THR A 270 -12.07 15.14 1.32
CA THR A 270 -12.80 14.10 0.57
C THR A 270 -12.76 12.77 1.31
N LEU A 271 -11.58 12.34 1.77
CA LEU A 271 -11.41 11.06 2.49
C LEU A 271 -12.11 11.08 3.84
N HIS A 272 -12.04 12.19 4.57
CA HIS A 272 -12.77 12.34 5.85
C HIS A 272 -14.28 12.39 5.65
N THR A 273 -14.76 13.03 4.58
CA THR A 273 -16.17 13.05 4.22
C THR A 273 -16.67 11.66 3.90
N PHE A 274 -15.89 10.87 3.16
CA PHE A 274 -16.17 9.46 2.90
C PHE A 274 -16.26 8.66 4.20
N ALA A 275 -15.26 8.81 5.08
CA ALA A 275 -15.23 8.12 6.38
C ALA A 275 -16.47 8.46 7.23
N LYS A 276 -16.83 9.73 7.31
CA LYS A 276 -17.99 10.21 8.05
C LYS A 276 -19.30 9.67 7.45
N HIS A 277 -19.43 9.66 6.12
CA HIS A 277 -20.62 9.14 5.44
C HIS A 277 -20.86 7.65 5.77
N HIS A 278 -19.80 6.89 5.93
CA HIS A 278 -19.87 5.47 6.25
C HIS A 278 -19.78 5.15 7.76
N ASN A 279 -19.83 6.16 8.64
CA ASN A 279 -19.70 6.01 10.11
C ASN A 279 -18.45 5.23 10.53
N LEU A 280 -17.31 5.47 9.87
CA LEU A 280 -16.05 4.79 10.16
C LEU A 280 -15.30 5.46 11.31
N HIS A 281 -14.66 4.66 12.14
CA HIS A 281 -13.83 5.14 13.25
C HIS A 281 -12.42 5.45 12.75
N VAL A 282 -12.17 6.73 12.42
CA VAL A 282 -10.85 7.20 11.96
C VAL A 282 -9.91 7.37 13.16
N VAL A 283 -8.72 6.78 13.07
CA VAL A 283 -7.64 6.94 14.04
C VAL A 283 -6.50 7.76 13.43
N ASP A 284 -6.05 8.78 14.15
CA ASP A 284 -4.94 9.64 13.72
C ASP A 284 -3.57 8.98 13.97
N THR A 285 -3.52 7.99 14.85
CA THR A 285 -2.31 7.25 15.22
C THR A 285 -2.63 5.80 15.48
N PHE A 286 -1.67 4.93 15.28
CA PHE A 286 -1.74 3.50 15.55
C PHE A 286 -0.37 2.99 16.04
N PRO A 287 -0.32 1.87 16.79
CA PRO A 287 0.95 1.30 17.22
C PRO A 287 1.71 0.72 16.03
N PHE A 288 2.97 1.10 15.87
CA PHE A 288 3.83 0.46 14.87
C PHE A 288 4.12 -0.98 15.29
N LYS A 289 3.78 -1.91 14.43
CA LYS A 289 4.01 -3.34 14.65
C LYS A 289 5.48 -3.69 14.44
N LYS A 290 5.99 -4.62 15.24
CA LYS A 290 7.40 -5.07 15.23
C LYS A 290 7.56 -6.54 14.86
N GLY A 291 6.48 -7.17 14.42
CA GLY A 291 6.41 -8.61 14.16
C GLY A 291 6.13 -9.42 15.44
N ASN A 292 5.64 -10.63 15.22
CA ASN A 292 5.51 -11.61 16.30
C ASN A 292 6.88 -12.25 16.50
N ARG A 293 7.61 -11.83 17.53
CA ARG A 293 8.84 -12.52 17.90
C ARG A 293 8.46 -13.90 18.44
N ALA A 294 8.85 -14.95 17.73
CA ALA A 294 8.76 -16.32 18.20
C ALA A 294 9.67 -16.57 19.40
#